data_2f6cbf0d46b573840dce9e6041de5488
#
_entry.id   2f6cbf0d46b573840dce9e6041de5488
#
_cell.length_a   1.000
_cell.length_b   1.000
_cell.length_c   1.000
_cell.angle_alpha   90.00
_cell.angle_beta   90.00
_cell.angle_gamma   90.00
#
_symmetry.space_group_name_H-M   'P 1'
#
loop_
_entity.id
_entity.type
_entity.pdbx_description
1 polymer ?
#
loop_
_entity_poly.entity_id
_entity_poly.type
_entity_poly.pdbx_seq_one_letter_code
_entity_poly.pdbx_strand_id
1 'polypeptide(L)'
;MRVLDASMALAWLFPRKDAAEVALAEQALDELDYEEFLVPSIWYGEVANAILRGERKGLVTASQTAAFLAELDLADIETEADSPKLRQSVVLALARVHSLTAYDATYLELALRRGAPLATFDQKLAEATREAGGRVFGDRP
;
A
#
# COMPACT_ATOMS: atom_id res chain seq x y z
N MET A 1 -12.61 6.00 -0.85
CA MET A 1 -11.66 5.26 0.01
C MET A 1 -10.79 4.32 -0.83
N ARG A 2 -9.51 4.27 -0.54
CA ARG A 2 -8.53 3.36 -1.13
C ARG A 2 -7.78 2.65 -0.01
N VAL A 3 -7.34 1.41 -0.22
CA VAL A 3 -6.36 0.76 0.67
C VAL A 3 -4.98 0.96 0.04
N LEU A 4 -4.02 1.46 0.81
CA LEU A 4 -2.70 1.85 0.33
C LEU A 4 -1.65 0.84 0.76
N ASP A 5 -1.12 0.08 -0.21
CA ASP A 5 0.05 -0.76 0.01
C ASP A 5 1.33 0.10 0.06
N ALA A 6 2.29 -0.34 0.85
CA ALA A 6 3.58 0.34 0.97
C ALA A 6 4.26 0.56 -0.39
N SER A 7 4.14 -0.38 -1.33
CA SER A 7 4.75 -0.26 -2.66
C SER A 7 4.26 0.97 -3.44
N MET A 8 2.99 1.33 -3.31
CA MET A 8 2.44 2.52 -3.96
C MET A 8 2.98 3.80 -3.30
N ALA A 9 2.93 3.89 -1.98
CA ALA A 9 3.44 5.06 -1.25
C ALA A 9 4.95 5.26 -1.48
N LEU A 10 5.72 4.18 -1.50
CA LEU A 10 7.16 4.23 -1.73
C LEU A 10 7.52 4.72 -3.15
N ALA A 11 6.61 4.59 -4.12
CA ALA A 11 6.81 5.14 -5.46
C ALA A 11 6.85 6.67 -5.47
N TRP A 12 6.35 7.32 -4.43
CA TRP A 12 6.43 8.79 -4.27
C TRP A 12 7.80 9.24 -3.78
N LEU A 13 8.60 8.34 -3.21
CA LEU A 13 9.97 8.60 -2.76
C LEU A 13 11.00 7.95 -3.71
N PHE A 14 10.73 6.73 -4.16
CA PHE A 14 11.57 5.97 -5.09
C PHE A 14 10.84 5.84 -6.42
N PRO A 15 11.10 6.74 -7.41
CA PRO A 15 10.34 6.75 -8.66
C PRO A 15 10.39 5.42 -9.41
N ARG A 16 9.25 5.02 -9.95
CA ARG A 16 9.14 3.85 -10.82
C ARG A 16 9.76 4.16 -12.18
N LYS A 17 10.16 3.12 -12.92
CA LYS A 17 10.80 3.26 -14.25
C LYS A 17 9.79 3.14 -15.38
N ASP A 18 8.77 2.30 -15.21
CA ASP A 18 7.72 2.11 -16.21
C ASP A 18 6.78 3.32 -16.25
N ALA A 19 6.53 3.84 -17.45
CA ALA A 19 5.74 5.07 -17.63
C ALA A 19 4.29 4.92 -17.12
N ALA A 20 3.68 3.76 -17.31
CA ALA A 20 2.32 3.51 -16.83
C ALA A 20 2.27 3.45 -15.29
N GLU A 21 3.29 2.87 -14.66
CA GLU A 21 3.41 2.84 -13.21
C GLU A 21 3.67 4.23 -12.62
N VAL A 22 4.50 5.05 -13.29
CA VAL A 22 4.74 6.45 -12.90
C VAL A 22 3.43 7.22 -12.92
N ALA A 23 2.65 7.12 -14.00
CA ALA A 23 1.37 7.80 -14.14
C ALA A 23 0.38 7.36 -13.05
N LEU A 24 0.35 6.07 -12.73
CA LEU A 24 -0.54 5.54 -11.69
C LEU A 24 -0.14 6.04 -10.29
N ALA A 25 1.16 6.10 -10.00
CA ALA A 25 1.67 6.65 -8.75
C ALA A 25 1.32 8.13 -8.60
N GLU A 26 1.44 8.90 -9.67
CA GLU A 26 1.05 10.32 -9.70
C GLU A 26 -0.45 10.49 -9.47
N GLN A 27 -1.28 9.65 -10.10
CA GLN A 27 -2.72 9.66 -9.88
C GLN A 27 -3.07 9.39 -8.41
N ALA A 28 -2.44 8.40 -7.80
CA ALA A 28 -2.67 8.08 -6.39
C ALA A 28 -2.22 9.24 -5.48
N LEU A 29 -1.11 9.88 -5.80
CA LEU A 29 -0.63 11.05 -5.07
C LEU A 29 -1.61 12.22 -5.13
N ASP A 30 -2.14 12.50 -6.32
CA ASP A 30 -3.15 13.55 -6.51
C ASP A 30 -4.43 13.25 -5.74
N GLU A 31 -4.84 11.99 -5.66
CA GLU A 31 -6.04 11.58 -4.93
C GLU A 31 -5.92 11.77 -3.42
N LEU A 32 -4.72 11.89 -2.85
CA LEU A 32 -4.53 12.18 -1.42
C LEU A 32 -5.20 13.50 -0.98
N ASP A 33 -5.43 14.41 -1.91
CA ASP A 33 -6.03 15.70 -1.61
C ASP A 33 -7.55 15.63 -1.41
N TYR A 34 -8.20 14.55 -1.85
CA TYR A 34 -9.67 14.44 -1.80
C TYR A 34 -10.22 13.04 -1.52
N GLU A 35 -9.39 12.02 -1.45
CA GLU A 35 -9.78 10.65 -1.13
C GLU A 35 -9.13 10.18 0.17
N GLU A 36 -9.87 9.44 0.96
CA GLU A 36 -9.35 8.78 2.16
C GLU A 36 -8.53 7.55 1.76
N PHE A 37 -7.35 7.44 2.30
CA PHE A 37 -6.51 6.28 2.16
C PHE A 37 -6.39 5.55 3.49
N LEU A 38 -6.59 4.24 3.48
CA LEU A 38 -6.57 3.38 4.66
C LEU A 38 -5.39 2.45 4.61
N VAL A 39 -4.68 2.32 5.72
CA VAL A 39 -3.51 1.43 5.84
C VAL A 39 -3.64 0.52 7.06
N PRO A 40 -3.17 -0.74 6.97
CA PRO A 40 -3.01 -1.56 8.17
C PRO A 40 -1.83 -1.08 9.00
N SER A 41 -1.78 -1.45 10.28
CA SER A 41 -0.72 -0.99 11.19
C SER A 41 0.68 -1.39 10.74
N ILE A 42 0.84 -2.51 10.02
CA ILE A 42 2.14 -2.95 9.50
C ILE A 42 2.73 -2.03 8.43
N TRP A 43 1.90 -1.22 7.79
CA TRP A 43 2.31 -0.30 6.73
C TRP A 43 3.45 0.63 7.17
N TYR A 44 3.37 1.16 8.38
CA TYR A 44 4.39 2.07 8.91
C TYR A 44 5.76 1.39 9.03
N GLY A 45 5.80 0.15 9.52
CA GLY A 45 7.03 -0.62 9.61
C GLY A 45 7.60 -0.99 8.25
N GLU A 46 6.75 -1.36 7.30
CA GLU A 46 7.18 -1.67 5.93
C GLU A 46 7.76 -0.45 5.22
N VAL A 47 7.09 0.69 5.33
CA VAL A 47 7.58 1.95 4.75
C VAL A 47 8.92 2.35 5.39
N ALA A 48 9.00 2.33 6.73
CA ALA A 48 10.23 2.67 7.46
C ALA A 48 11.40 1.76 7.05
N ASN A 49 11.16 0.45 6.95
CA ASN A 49 12.20 -0.51 6.57
C ASN A 49 12.70 -0.27 5.13
N ALA A 50 11.81 0.00 4.20
CA ALA A 50 12.17 0.30 2.82
C ALA A 50 12.97 1.61 2.71
N ILE A 51 12.59 2.64 3.46
CA ILE A 51 13.34 3.91 3.53
C ILE A 51 14.76 3.66 4.04
N LEU A 52 14.91 2.92 5.14
CA LEU A 52 16.23 2.61 5.70
C LEU A 52 17.12 1.87 4.70
N ARG A 53 16.57 0.89 3.99
CA ARG A 53 17.31 0.19 2.93
C ARG A 53 17.75 1.15 1.82
N GLY A 54 16.86 2.05 1.41
CA GLY A 54 17.18 3.05 0.38
C GLY A 54 18.27 4.02 0.83
N GLU A 55 18.22 4.50 2.07
CA GLU A 55 19.25 5.38 2.64
C GLU A 55 20.60 4.67 2.71
N ARG A 56 20.62 3.42 3.17
CA ARG A 56 21.87 2.62 3.26
C ARG A 56 22.50 2.34 1.90
N LYS A 57 21.70 2.27 0.85
CA LYS A 57 22.17 2.13 -0.54
C LYS A 57 22.49 3.45 -1.22
N GLY A 58 22.30 4.58 -0.55
CA GLY A 58 22.53 5.90 -1.12
C GLY A 58 21.50 6.34 -2.15
N LEU A 59 20.32 5.71 -2.18
CA LEU A 59 19.24 6.05 -3.12
C LEU A 59 18.42 7.25 -2.68
N VAL A 60 18.40 7.54 -1.39
CA VAL A 60 17.67 8.66 -0.80
C VAL A 60 18.47 9.20 0.40
N THR A 61 18.36 10.49 0.65
CA THR A 61 18.99 11.15 1.80
C THR A 61 18.02 11.25 2.96
N ALA A 62 18.54 11.41 4.18
CA ALA A 62 17.71 11.66 5.37
C ALA A 62 16.85 12.92 5.22
N SER A 63 17.34 13.93 4.51
CA SER A 63 16.60 15.16 4.20
C SER A 63 15.40 14.88 3.29
N GLN A 64 15.59 14.07 2.26
CA GLN A 64 14.50 13.65 1.35
C GLN A 64 13.46 12.81 2.09
N THR A 65 13.89 11.91 2.97
CA THR A 65 13.01 11.13 3.84
C THR A 65 12.16 12.04 4.72
N ALA A 66 12.77 13.03 5.35
CA ALA A 66 12.06 13.98 6.23
C ALA A 66 10.96 14.74 5.46
N ALA A 67 11.26 15.20 4.24
CA ALA A 67 10.30 15.88 3.37
C ALA A 67 9.15 14.94 2.98
N PHE A 68 9.45 13.70 2.62
CA PHE A 68 8.45 12.68 2.28
C PHE A 68 7.50 12.38 3.45
N LEU A 69 8.05 12.16 4.65
CA LEU A 69 7.24 11.90 5.84
C LEU A 69 6.36 13.11 6.20
N ALA A 70 6.87 14.33 6.04
CA ALA A 70 6.08 15.54 6.26
C ALA A 70 4.90 15.65 5.29
N GLU A 71 5.07 15.28 4.02
CA GLU A 71 3.99 15.22 3.05
C GLU A 71 2.94 14.17 3.42
N LEU A 72 3.37 12.99 3.86
CA LEU A 72 2.45 11.94 4.32
C LEU A 72 1.63 12.37 5.53
N ASP A 73 2.23 13.13 6.45
CA ASP A 73 1.53 13.64 7.64
C ASP A 73 0.41 14.63 7.30
N LEU A 74 0.52 15.31 6.16
CA LEU A 74 -0.51 16.24 5.67
C LEU A 74 -1.62 15.54 4.90
N ALA A 75 -1.41 14.28 4.50
CA ALA A 75 -2.37 13.52 3.72
C ALA A 75 -3.43 12.84 4.61
N ASP A 76 -4.61 12.59 4.04
CA ASP A 76 -5.68 11.87 4.74
C ASP A 76 -5.44 10.35 4.66
N ILE A 77 -4.42 9.89 5.39
CA ILE A 77 -4.06 8.48 5.53
C ILE A 77 -4.47 8.02 6.93
N GLU A 78 -5.50 7.19 6.98
CA GLU A 78 -6.03 6.64 8.22
C GLU A 78 -5.45 5.25 8.50
N THR A 79 -5.21 4.94 9.76
CA THR A 79 -4.81 3.60 10.18
C THR A 79 -6.04 2.77 10.51
N GLU A 80 -6.07 1.52 10.05
CA GLU A 80 -7.12 0.57 10.43
C GLU A 80 -7.22 0.45 11.95
N ALA A 81 -8.41 0.67 12.48
CA ALA A 81 -8.65 0.68 13.92
C ALA A 81 -8.73 -0.72 14.54
N ASP A 82 -9.15 -1.73 13.76
CA ASP A 82 -9.29 -3.09 14.27
C ASP A 82 -7.92 -3.69 14.60
N SER A 83 -7.84 -4.37 15.75
CA SER A 83 -6.63 -5.10 16.13
C SER A 83 -6.31 -6.19 15.10
N PRO A 84 -5.03 -6.37 14.71
CA PRO A 84 -4.62 -7.49 13.86
C PRO A 84 -5.06 -8.86 14.37
N LYS A 85 -5.17 -9.02 15.69
CA LYS A 85 -5.66 -10.24 16.34
C LYS A 85 -7.05 -10.64 15.86
N LEU A 86 -7.93 -9.67 15.62
CA LEU A 86 -9.32 -9.94 15.17
C LEU A 86 -9.38 -10.50 13.75
N ARG A 87 -8.35 -10.27 12.96
CA ARG A 87 -8.31 -10.65 11.54
C ARG A 87 -7.36 -11.79 11.22
N GLN A 88 -6.62 -12.26 12.21
CA GLN A 88 -5.53 -13.22 12.01
C GLN A 88 -5.97 -14.51 11.30
N SER A 89 -7.10 -15.08 11.67
CA SER A 89 -7.58 -16.32 11.05
C SER A 89 -7.99 -16.13 9.60
N VAL A 90 -8.62 -15.01 9.26
CA VAL A 90 -9.00 -14.68 7.88
C VAL A 90 -7.77 -14.39 7.03
N VAL A 91 -6.80 -13.65 7.57
CA VAL A 91 -5.53 -13.37 6.92
C VAL A 91 -4.79 -14.67 6.59
N LEU A 92 -4.70 -15.62 7.54
CA LEU A 92 -4.10 -16.93 7.30
C LEU A 92 -4.80 -17.70 6.19
N ALA A 93 -6.14 -17.71 6.20
CA ALA A 93 -6.91 -18.39 5.17
C ALA A 93 -6.66 -17.80 3.77
N LEU A 94 -6.67 -16.48 3.64
CA LEU A 94 -6.38 -15.78 2.37
C LEU A 94 -4.95 -16.01 1.91
N ALA A 95 -3.98 -15.99 2.83
CA ALA A 95 -2.58 -16.25 2.51
C ALA A 95 -2.39 -17.66 1.93
N ARG A 96 -3.08 -18.65 2.49
CA ARG A 96 -3.01 -20.05 2.01
C ARG A 96 -3.66 -20.20 0.63
N VAL A 97 -4.86 -19.64 0.45
CA VAL A 97 -5.61 -19.74 -0.81
C VAL A 97 -4.86 -19.07 -1.96
N HIS A 98 -4.27 -17.92 -1.72
CA HIS A 98 -3.62 -17.11 -2.77
C HIS A 98 -2.09 -17.21 -2.77
N SER A 99 -1.51 -18.05 -1.92
CA SER A 99 -0.06 -18.23 -1.79
C SER A 99 0.67 -16.90 -1.51
N LEU A 100 0.08 -16.07 -0.66
CA LEU A 100 0.64 -14.80 -0.22
C LEU A 100 1.38 -14.93 1.10
N THR A 101 2.25 -13.96 1.39
CA THR A 101 2.70 -13.76 2.76
C THR A 101 1.52 -13.29 3.62
N ALA A 102 1.61 -13.46 4.94
CA ALA A 102 0.60 -12.92 5.85
C ALA A 102 0.53 -11.39 5.77
N TYR A 103 1.67 -10.73 5.49
CA TYR A 103 1.72 -9.28 5.33
C TYR A 103 0.90 -8.83 4.11
N ASP A 104 1.11 -9.44 2.95
CA ASP A 104 0.33 -9.13 1.74
C ASP A 104 -1.14 -9.49 1.91
N ALA A 105 -1.43 -10.63 2.54
CA ALA A 105 -2.80 -11.04 2.83
C ALA A 105 -3.53 -10.08 3.78
N THR A 106 -2.80 -9.36 4.62
CA THR A 106 -3.38 -8.32 5.48
C THR A 106 -3.97 -7.17 4.66
N TYR A 107 -3.27 -6.74 3.60
CA TYR A 107 -3.80 -5.72 2.67
C TYR A 107 -5.01 -6.24 1.90
N LEU A 108 -4.94 -7.46 1.42
CA LEU A 108 -6.05 -8.11 0.71
C LEU A 108 -7.30 -8.19 1.60
N GLU A 109 -7.15 -8.66 2.82
CA GLU A 109 -8.26 -8.76 3.78
C GLU A 109 -8.90 -7.39 4.01
N LEU A 110 -8.08 -6.38 4.25
CA LEU A 110 -8.57 -5.03 4.50
C LEU A 110 -9.33 -4.47 3.30
N ALA A 111 -8.79 -4.63 2.09
CA ALA A 111 -9.44 -4.16 0.87
C ALA A 111 -10.79 -4.85 0.63
N LEU A 112 -10.86 -6.16 0.82
CA LEU A 112 -12.09 -6.93 0.66
C LEU A 112 -13.14 -6.54 1.70
N ARG A 113 -12.76 -6.46 2.96
CA ARG A 113 -13.66 -6.13 4.05
C ARG A 113 -14.24 -4.72 3.92
N ARG A 114 -13.44 -3.77 3.46
CA ARG A 114 -13.87 -2.37 3.28
C ARG A 114 -14.51 -2.12 1.92
N GLY A 115 -14.47 -3.08 1.00
CA GLY A 115 -14.97 -2.90 -0.35
C GLY A 115 -14.22 -1.78 -1.11
N ALA A 116 -12.95 -1.56 -0.79
CA ALA A 116 -12.13 -0.49 -1.34
C ALA A 116 -11.11 -1.02 -2.34
N PRO A 117 -10.78 -0.27 -3.42
CA PRO A 117 -9.69 -0.65 -4.31
C PRO A 117 -8.36 -0.68 -3.57
N LEU A 118 -7.52 -1.66 -3.91
CA LEU A 118 -6.16 -1.79 -3.37
C LEU A 118 -5.16 -1.10 -4.30
N ALA A 119 -4.46 -0.10 -3.79
CA ALA A 119 -3.40 0.60 -4.51
C ALA A 119 -2.06 -0.08 -4.25
N THR A 120 -1.58 -0.85 -5.19
CA THR A 120 -0.35 -1.64 -5.06
C THR A 120 0.39 -1.75 -6.40
N PHE A 121 1.71 -1.87 -6.34
CA PHE A 121 2.56 -2.27 -7.47
C PHE A 121 3.03 -3.72 -7.37
N ASP A 122 2.66 -4.43 -6.32
CA ASP A 122 2.94 -5.86 -6.20
C ASP A 122 1.97 -6.64 -7.09
N GLN A 123 2.48 -7.23 -8.18
CA GLN A 123 1.64 -7.92 -9.17
C GLN A 123 0.93 -9.14 -8.59
N LYS A 124 1.61 -9.89 -7.73
CA LYS A 124 1.04 -11.08 -7.10
C LYS A 124 -0.13 -10.71 -6.18
N LEU A 125 0.03 -9.63 -5.41
CA LEU A 125 -1.02 -9.12 -4.55
C LEU A 125 -2.19 -8.56 -5.38
N ALA A 126 -1.90 -7.85 -6.47
CA ALA A 126 -2.93 -7.34 -7.38
C ALA A 126 -3.76 -8.48 -8.00
N GLU A 127 -3.10 -9.52 -8.50
CA GLU A 127 -3.77 -10.71 -9.06
C GLU A 127 -4.64 -11.41 -8.02
N ALA A 128 -4.11 -11.63 -6.81
CA ALA A 128 -4.87 -12.23 -5.71
C ALA A 128 -6.10 -11.40 -5.36
N THR A 129 -5.99 -10.09 -5.38
CA THR A 129 -7.10 -9.18 -5.12
C THR A 129 -8.21 -9.36 -6.15
N ARG A 130 -7.88 -9.42 -7.43
CA ARG A 130 -8.84 -9.67 -8.52
C ARG A 130 -9.49 -11.04 -8.40
N GLU A 131 -8.70 -12.08 -8.15
CA GLU A 131 -9.18 -13.45 -7.97
C GLU A 131 -10.15 -13.58 -6.80
N ALA A 132 -9.91 -12.83 -5.72
CA ALA A 132 -10.77 -12.80 -4.55
C ALA A 132 -12.05 -11.95 -4.72
N GLY A 133 -12.24 -11.34 -5.88
CA GLY A 133 -13.39 -10.48 -6.17
C GLY A 133 -13.24 -9.04 -5.73
N GLY A 134 -12.04 -8.64 -5.32
CA GLY A 134 -11.70 -7.25 -4.99
C GLY A 134 -11.35 -6.43 -6.22
N ARG A 135 -11.06 -5.15 -5.99
CA ARG A 135 -10.68 -4.21 -7.04
C ARG A 135 -9.26 -3.72 -6.81
N VAL A 136 -8.54 -3.49 -7.89
CA VAL A 136 -7.19 -2.92 -7.87
C VAL A 136 -7.26 -1.49 -8.41
N PHE A 137 -6.59 -0.58 -7.73
CA PHE A 137 -6.50 0.82 -8.15
C PHE A 137 -5.84 0.91 -9.53
N GLY A 138 -6.48 1.64 -10.43
CA GLY A 138 -6.03 1.76 -11.81
C GLY A 138 -6.66 0.76 -12.78
N ASP A 139 -7.36 -0.27 -12.30
CA ASP A 139 -8.10 -1.16 -13.17
C ASP A 139 -9.31 -0.41 -13.77
N ARG A 140 -9.64 -0.73 -15.00
CA ARG A 140 -10.84 -0.21 -15.64
C ARG A 140 -12.09 -0.82 -14.99
N PRO A 141 -13.15 -0.05 -14.83
CA PRO A 141 -14.41 -0.55 -14.29
C PRO A 141 -15.04 -1.62 -15.18
#